data_f42a06afe035c998412336281974610f
#
_entry.id   f42a06afe035c998412336281974610f
#
_cell.length_a   1.000
_cell.length_b   1.000
_cell.length_c   1.000
_cell.angle_alpha   90.00
_cell.angle_beta   90.00
_cell.angle_gamma   90.00
#
_symmetry.space_group_name_H-M   'P 1'
#
loop_
_entity.id
_entity.type
_entity.pdbx_description
1 polymer ?
#
loop_
_entity_poly.entity_id
_entity_poly.type
_entity_poly.pdbx_seq_one_letter_code
_entity_poly.pdbx_strand_id
1 'polypeptide(L)'
;MTDELVNISDLNQYQYCPRRYWYLHFFDTQGRNYQRIEGKTRHENKATRGDWLNELYLESESIGLKGKIDVLDLEGGRTIPIERKRASSGDYYWNDEVQIAGYCMLLEANVDEVVREGAIYLYETDQRMHIPITEDHREAVRETVDAMRSMSPETVPPLTDNPNKCEACSAREYCMPQETATLEPEKARGTGWEDHA
;
A
#
# COMPACT_ATOMS: atom_id res chain seq x y z
N MET A 1 20.22 3.23 -10.81
CA MET A 1 18.87 2.74 -10.52
C MET A 1 19.07 1.39 -9.85
N THR A 2 18.61 1.24 -8.63
CA THR A 2 18.73 -0.05 -7.90
C THR A 2 17.69 -0.99 -8.47
N ASP A 3 18.11 -2.20 -8.93
CA ASP A 3 17.21 -3.29 -9.35
C ASP A 3 16.45 -3.92 -8.17
N GLU A 4 16.31 -3.18 -7.06
CA GLU A 4 15.66 -3.67 -5.86
C GLU A 4 14.14 -3.73 -6.05
N LEU A 5 13.56 -4.89 -5.70
CA LEU A 5 12.11 -5.10 -5.76
C LEU A 5 11.43 -4.34 -4.61
N VAL A 6 10.39 -3.59 -4.96
CA VAL A 6 9.55 -2.87 -4.02
C VAL A 6 8.55 -3.82 -3.35
N ASN A 7 8.34 -3.69 -2.04
CA ASN A 7 7.29 -4.45 -1.37
C ASN A 7 5.91 -3.89 -1.71
N ILE A 8 4.95 -4.75 -2.02
CA ILE A 8 3.57 -4.34 -2.32
C ILE A 8 2.94 -3.53 -1.18
N SER A 9 3.19 -3.90 0.07
CA SER A 9 2.68 -3.13 1.23
C SER A 9 3.19 -1.68 1.26
N ASP A 10 4.32 -1.43 0.63
CA ASP A 10 4.94 -0.10 0.60
C ASP A 10 4.26 0.80 -0.44
N LEU A 11 3.60 0.24 -1.47
CA LEU A 11 2.75 1.01 -2.40
C LEU A 11 1.69 1.80 -1.62
N ASN A 12 1.00 1.13 -0.69
CA ASN A 12 0.00 1.78 0.16
C ASN A 12 0.60 2.91 1.01
N GLN A 13 1.79 2.69 1.58
CA GLN A 13 2.48 3.70 2.39
C GLN A 13 2.87 4.93 1.56
N TYR A 14 3.41 4.69 0.37
CA TYR A 14 3.82 5.75 -0.55
C TYR A 14 2.63 6.56 -1.06
N GLN A 15 1.57 5.88 -1.52
CA GLN A 15 0.33 6.50 -1.99
C GLN A 15 -0.41 7.27 -0.89
N TYR A 16 -0.32 6.82 0.36
CA TYR A 16 -0.83 7.60 1.49
C TYR A 16 -0.07 8.92 1.63
N CYS A 17 1.27 8.88 1.64
CA CYS A 17 2.14 10.06 1.68
C CYS A 17 3.60 9.67 1.36
N PRO A 18 4.21 10.16 0.27
CA PRO A 18 5.60 9.88 -0.07
C PRO A 18 6.59 10.21 1.04
N ARG A 19 6.37 11.33 1.76
CA ARG A 19 7.21 11.74 2.89
C ARG A 19 7.11 10.78 4.08
N ARG A 20 5.91 10.24 4.36
CA ARG A 20 5.73 9.19 5.37
C ARG A 20 6.53 7.94 4.99
N TYR A 21 6.39 7.47 3.74
CA TYR A 21 7.15 6.33 3.23
C TYR A 21 8.66 6.56 3.35
N TRP A 22 9.14 7.76 3.00
CA TRP A 22 10.55 8.14 3.09
C TRP A 22 11.11 7.97 4.53
N TYR A 23 10.39 8.45 5.55
CA TYR A 23 10.76 8.24 6.95
C TYR A 23 10.78 6.76 7.34
N LEU A 24 9.78 6.00 6.91
CA LEU A 24 9.68 4.58 7.22
C LEU A 24 10.77 3.76 6.56
N HIS A 25 11.12 4.11 5.32
CA HIS A 25 12.07 3.36 4.50
C HIS A 25 13.53 3.65 4.86
N PHE A 26 13.91 4.93 4.96
CA PHE A 26 15.31 5.29 5.16
C PHE A 26 15.72 5.40 6.65
N PHE A 27 14.79 5.62 7.57
CA PHE A 27 15.09 5.90 8.97
C PHE A 27 14.50 4.91 9.97
N ASP A 28 13.84 3.85 9.47
CA ASP A 28 13.19 2.83 10.30
C ASP A 28 12.34 3.43 11.45
N THR A 29 11.69 4.57 11.18
CA THR A 29 10.88 5.31 12.16
C THR A 29 9.54 4.61 12.44
N GLN A 30 9.48 3.31 12.20
CA GLN A 30 8.32 2.49 12.51
C GLN A 30 8.22 2.34 14.03
N GLY A 31 7.70 3.37 14.68
CA GLY A 31 7.29 3.26 16.07
C GLY A 31 6.44 2.00 16.26
N ARG A 32 6.58 1.34 17.41
CA ARG A 32 5.75 0.20 17.79
C ARG A 32 4.30 0.62 17.90
N ASN A 33 3.61 0.75 16.75
CA ASN A 33 2.18 1.01 16.76
C ASN A 33 1.48 -0.29 17.18
N TYR A 34 0.76 -0.25 18.29
CA TYR A 34 0.00 -1.37 18.83
C TYR A 34 -0.92 -2.03 17.79
N GLN A 35 -1.60 -1.23 16.96
CA GLN A 35 -2.48 -1.71 15.89
C GLN A 35 -1.73 -2.56 14.84
N ARG A 36 -0.49 -2.21 14.54
CA ARG A 36 0.36 -2.93 13.60
C ARG A 36 0.85 -4.27 14.19
N ILE A 37 1.17 -4.31 15.49
CA ILE A 37 1.55 -5.52 16.21
C ILE A 37 0.34 -6.47 16.26
N GLU A 38 -0.85 -5.98 16.61
CA GLU A 38 -2.09 -6.77 16.64
C GLU A 38 -2.46 -7.30 15.25
N GLY A 39 -2.34 -6.48 14.21
CA GLY A 39 -2.53 -6.90 12.82
C GLY A 39 -1.59 -8.05 12.45
N LYS A 40 -0.29 -7.93 12.72
CA LYS A 40 0.72 -8.96 12.43
C LYS A 40 0.43 -10.27 13.17
N THR A 41 0.08 -10.19 14.46
CA THR A 41 -0.23 -11.38 15.27
C THR A 41 -1.49 -12.10 14.77
N ARG A 42 -2.49 -11.36 14.26
CA ARG A 42 -3.69 -11.96 13.67
C ARG A 42 -3.45 -12.59 12.31
N HIS A 43 -2.50 -12.08 11.52
CA HIS A 43 -2.10 -12.71 10.26
C HIS A 43 -1.51 -14.12 10.46
N GLU A 44 -0.82 -14.35 11.56
CA GLU A 44 -0.16 -15.65 11.86
C GLU A 44 -1.13 -16.76 12.30
N ASN A 45 -2.38 -16.45 12.68
CA ASN A 45 -3.31 -17.40 13.33
C ASN A 45 -4.54 -17.77 12.48
N LYS A 46 -4.46 -17.79 11.14
CA LYS A 46 -5.66 -17.94 10.30
C LYS A 46 -5.88 -19.36 9.77
N ALA A 47 -7.08 -19.87 10.05
CA ALA A 47 -7.61 -21.08 9.44
C ALA A 47 -7.91 -20.87 7.95
N THR A 48 -7.59 -21.86 7.13
CA THR A 48 -7.98 -21.96 5.72
C THR A 48 -9.50 -22.11 5.63
N ARG A 49 -10.16 -21.34 4.79
CA ARG A 49 -11.60 -21.42 4.55
C ARG A 49 -11.83 -21.74 3.08
N GLY A 50 -12.26 -22.98 2.80
CA GLY A 50 -12.60 -23.41 1.45
C GLY A 50 -11.41 -23.36 0.47
N ASP A 51 -11.61 -22.76 -0.70
CA ASP A 51 -10.62 -22.63 -1.79
C ASP A 51 -9.66 -21.44 -1.61
N TRP A 52 -9.43 -21.01 -0.37
CA TRP A 52 -8.54 -19.89 -0.06
C TRP A 52 -7.12 -20.37 0.21
N LEU A 53 -6.17 -19.78 -0.52
CA LEU A 53 -4.76 -19.88 -0.19
C LEU A 53 -4.38 -18.68 0.69
N ASN A 54 -3.72 -18.94 1.81
CA ASN A 54 -3.27 -17.89 2.72
C ASN A 54 -1.77 -17.65 2.54
N GLU A 55 -1.39 -16.35 2.59
CA GLU A 55 0.01 -15.94 2.67
C GLU A 55 0.86 -16.39 1.47
N LEU A 56 0.39 -16.15 0.25
CA LEU A 56 1.13 -16.44 -0.96
C LEU A 56 2.20 -15.35 -1.21
N TYR A 57 3.49 -15.74 -1.12
CA TYR A 57 4.60 -14.86 -1.50
C TYR A 57 4.89 -14.98 -2.99
N LEU A 58 4.99 -13.84 -3.66
CA LEU A 58 5.33 -13.71 -5.06
C LEU A 58 6.35 -12.59 -5.27
N GLU A 59 7.09 -12.67 -6.38
CA GLU A 59 7.97 -11.62 -6.84
C GLU A 59 8.04 -11.59 -8.36
N SER A 60 8.33 -10.42 -8.93
CA SER A 60 8.52 -10.24 -10.37
C SER A 60 9.44 -9.07 -10.66
N GLU A 61 10.56 -9.35 -11.32
CA GLU A 61 11.50 -8.34 -11.78
C GLU A 61 10.90 -7.45 -12.87
N SER A 62 10.03 -8.01 -13.73
CA SER A 62 9.44 -7.29 -14.87
C SER A 62 8.54 -6.13 -14.46
N ILE A 63 7.87 -6.24 -13.31
CA ILE A 63 7.04 -5.17 -12.74
C ILE A 63 7.70 -4.51 -11.53
N GLY A 64 8.82 -5.04 -11.06
CA GLY A 64 9.58 -4.49 -9.96
C GLY A 64 8.98 -4.66 -8.58
N LEU A 65 8.11 -5.64 -8.40
CA LEU A 65 7.38 -5.87 -7.16
C LEU A 65 7.70 -7.22 -6.52
N LYS A 66 7.60 -7.24 -5.21
CA LYS A 66 7.58 -8.45 -4.38
C LYS A 66 6.61 -8.27 -3.22
N GLY A 67 6.08 -9.36 -2.70
CA GLY A 67 5.26 -9.28 -1.49
C GLY A 67 4.44 -10.50 -1.24
N LYS A 68 3.70 -10.44 -0.14
CA LYS A 68 2.83 -11.50 0.32
C LYS A 68 1.38 -11.06 0.19
N ILE A 69 0.61 -11.82 -0.59
CA ILE A 69 -0.84 -11.66 -0.68
C ILE A 69 -1.44 -12.34 0.54
N ASP A 70 -2.28 -11.63 1.30
CA ASP A 70 -2.89 -12.16 2.52
C ASP A 70 -3.76 -13.39 2.27
N VAL A 71 -4.59 -13.31 1.25
CA VAL A 71 -5.49 -14.38 0.82
C VAL A 71 -5.65 -14.35 -0.68
N LEU A 72 -5.61 -15.52 -1.29
CA LEU A 72 -6.01 -15.73 -2.67
C LEU A 72 -7.27 -16.60 -2.70
N ASP A 73 -8.36 -16.05 -3.20
CA ASP A 73 -9.62 -16.75 -3.38
C ASP A 73 -9.69 -17.33 -4.80
N LEU A 74 -9.86 -18.64 -4.89
CA LEU A 74 -9.91 -19.40 -6.13
C LEU A 74 -11.33 -19.89 -6.46
N GLU A 75 -12.34 -19.42 -5.73
CA GLU A 75 -13.72 -19.86 -5.90
C GLU A 75 -14.27 -19.49 -7.28
N GLY A 76 -14.97 -20.43 -7.89
CA GLY A 76 -15.62 -20.21 -9.19
C GLY A 76 -14.65 -20.09 -10.38
N GLY A 77 -13.42 -20.55 -10.25
CA GLY A 77 -12.41 -20.49 -11.33
C GLY A 77 -11.89 -19.07 -11.59
N ARG A 78 -12.03 -18.17 -10.63
CA ARG A 78 -11.46 -16.81 -10.65
C ARG A 78 -10.37 -16.71 -9.60
N THR A 79 -9.32 -15.97 -9.94
CA THR A 79 -8.21 -15.70 -9.03
C THR A 79 -8.36 -14.29 -8.47
N ILE A 80 -8.78 -14.16 -7.21
CA ILE A 80 -9.07 -12.87 -6.57
C ILE A 80 -8.13 -12.68 -5.38
N PRO A 81 -7.15 -11.76 -5.45
CA PRO A 81 -6.34 -11.40 -4.30
C PRO A 81 -7.16 -10.58 -3.30
N ILE A 82 -7.02 -10.89 -2.02
CA ILE A 82 -7.75 -10.24 -0.94
C ILE A 82 -6.75 -9.70 0.08
N GLU A 83 -6.83 -8.40 0.33
CA GLU A 83 -6.18 -7.73 1.45
C GLU A 83 -7.12 -7.75 2.66
N ARG A 84 -6.59 -8.11 3.82
CA ARG A 84 -7.36 -8.10 5.07
C ARG A 84 -7.09 -6.85 5.86
N LYS A 85 -8.14 -6.12 6.20
CA LYS A 85 -8.03 -4.88 6.98
C LYS A 85 -8.88 -4.90 8.23
N ARG A 86 -8.34 -4.23 9.26
CA ARG A 86 -9.10 -3.87 10.43
C ARG A 86 -9.76 -2.52 10.19
N ALA A 87 -11.06 -2.51 9.97
CA ALA A 87 -11.84 -1.28 9.90
C ALA A 87 -13.26 -1.54 10.39
N SER A 88 -13.85 -0.55 11.03
CA SER A 88 -15.22 -0.54 11.52
C SER A 88 -16.19 0.14 10.54
N SER A 89 -15.67 0.87 9.53
CA SER A 89 -16.42 1.45 8.42
C SER A 89 -16.03 0.79 7.10
N GLY A 90 -16.97 0.72 6.17
CA GLY A 90 -16.78 0.10 4.86
C GLY A 90 -16.00 0.96 3.86
N ASP A 91 -15.18 1.90 4.33
CA ASP A 91 -14.44 2.79 3.45
C ASP A 91 -13.05 2.22 3.12
N TYR A 92 -12.68 2.33 1.86
CA TYR A 92 -11.33 2.14 1.37
C TYR A 92 -10.93 3.36 0.55
N TYR A 93 -9.62 3.55 0.39
CA TYR A 93 -9.06 4.73 -0.24
C TYR A 93 -8.21 4.35 -1.45
N TRP A 94 -7.88 5.31 -2.29
CA TRP A 94 -7.04 5.13 -3.47
C TRP A 94 -5.74 4.36 -3.20
N ASN A 95 -5.07 4.62 -2.08
CA ASN A 95 -3.87 3.89 -1.69
C ASN A 95 -4.12 2.39 -1.48
N ASP A 96 -5.34 2.01 -1.08
CA ASP A 96 -5.75 0.61 -0.92
C ASP A 96 -6.01 -0.03 -2.28
N GLU A 97 -6.65 0.71 -3.19
CA GLU A 97 -6.90 0.25 -4.56
C GLU A 97 -5.59 0.01 -5.32
N VAL A 98 -4.61 0.93 -5.20
CA VAL A 98 -3.28 0.77 -5.80
C VAL A 98 -2.54 -0.45 -5.23
N GLN A 99 -2.65 -0.73 -3.93
CA GLN A 99 -2.08 -1.95 -3.35
C GLN A 99 -2.71 -3.21 -3.93
N ILE A 100 -4.04 -3.24 -4.04
CA ILE A 100 -4.79 -4.35 -4.65
C ILE A 100 -4.41 -4.53 -6.13
N ALA A 101 -4.27 -3.43 -6.88
CA ALA A 101 -3.80 -3.48 -8.25
C ALA A 101 -2.38 -4.08 -8.36
N GLY A 102 -1.50 -3.73 -7.43
CA GLY A 102 -0.18 -4.34 -7.31
C GLY A 102 -0.25 -5.85 -7.11
N TYR A 103 -1.16 -6.36 -6.28
CA TYR A 103 -1.39 -7.80 -6.13
C TYR A 103 -1.87 -8.45 -7.42
N CYS A 104 -2.82 -7.82 -8.12
CA CYS A 104 -3.31 -8.34 -9.40
C CYS A 104 -2.19 -8.42 -10.44
N MET A 105 -1.40 -7.35 -10.60
CA MET A 105 -0.28 -7.32 -11.53
C MET A 105 0.81 -8.34 -11.16
N LEU A 106 1.08 -8.54 -9.86
CA LEU A 106 2.06 -9.53 -9.42
C LEU A 106 1.59 -10.96 -9.67
N LEU A 107 0.30 -11.24 -9.50
CA LEU A 107 -0.30 -12.52 -9.89
C LEU A 107 -0.18 -12.74 -11.40
N GLU A 108 -0.59 -11.78 -12.21
CA GLU A 108 -0.50 -11.86 -13.68
C GLU A 108 0.93 -12.13 -14.18
N ALA A 109 1.94 -11.55 -13.52
CA ALA A 109 3.34 -11.79 -13.86
C ALA A 109 3.84 -13.20 -13.51
N ASN A 110 3.12 -13.94 -12.66
CA ASN A 110 3.48 -15.29 -12.19
C ASN A 110 2.57 -16.40 -12.75
N VAL A 111 1.39 -16.04 -13.26
CA VAL A 111 0.44 -16.96 -13.88
C VAL A 111 0.00 -16.40 -15.22
N ASP A 112 -0.32 -17.27 -16.17
CA ASP A 112 -0.79 -16.85 -17.52
C ASP A 112 -2.30 -16.56 -17.49
N GLU A 113 -2.71 -15.61 -16.62
CA GLU A 113 -4.11 -15.23 -16.44
C GLU A 113 -4.22 -13.74 -16.16
N VAL A 114 -5.25 -13.08 -16.72
CA VAL A 114 -5.54 -11.67 -16.44
C VAL A 114 -6.43 -11.55 -15.21
N VAL A 115 -5.95 -10.86 -14.17
CA VAL A 115 -6.67 -10.63 -12.91
C VAL A 115 -7.32 -9.26 -12.92
N ARG A 116 -8.64 -9.21 -13.13
CA ARG A 116 -9.39 -7.98 -13.37
C ARG A 116 -10.00 -7.35 -12.13
N GLU A 117 -9.98 -8.05 -11.01
CA GLU A 117 -10.54 -7.59 -9.75
C GLU A 117 -9.71 -8.14 -8.58
N GLY A 118 -9.70 -7.38 -7.49
CA GLY A 118 -9.26 -7.85 -6.19
C GLY A 118 -10.30 -7.50 -5.14
N ALA A 119 -10.01 -7.72 -3.86
CA ALA A 119 -10.93 -7.40 -2.80
C ALA A 119 -10.23 -6.95 -1.52
N ILE A 120 -10.97 -6.17 -0.72
CA ILE A 120 -10.64 -5.89 0.68
C ILE A 120 -11.63 -6.63 1.56
N TYR A 121 -11.12 -7.32 2.57
CA TYR A 121 -11.95 -7.98 3.57
C TYR A 121 -11.78 -7.31 4.93
N LEU A 122 -12.87 -6.72 5.42
CA LEU A 122 -12.96 -6.08 6.72
C LEU A 122 -13.38 -7.11 7.76
N TYR A 123 -12.44 -7.58 8.57
CA TYR A 123 -12.72 -8.67 9.50
C TYR A 123 -13.49 -8.26 10.77
N GLU A 124 -13.64 -6.97 11.07
CA GLU A 124 -14.49 -6.50 12.18
C GLU A 124 -15.98 -6.52 11.83
N THR A 125 -16.31 -6.30 10.55
CA THR A 125 -17.68 -6.22 10.05
C THR A 125 -18.08 -7.42 9.17
N ASP A 126 -17.14 -8.35 8.92
CA ASP A 126 -17.31 -9.50 8.01
C ASP A 126 -17.74 -9.06 6.59
N GLN A 127 -17.21 -7.93 6.12
CA GLN A 127 -17.55 -7.36 4.83
C GLN A 127 -16.43 -7.58 3.82
N ARG A 128 -16.81 -7.99 2.61
CA ARG A 128 -15.92 -8.09 1.46
C ARG A 128 -16.32 -7.07 0.40
N MET A 129 -15.38 -6.22 0.02
CA MET A 129 -15.56 -5.20 -1.01
C MET A 129 -14.72 -5.55 -2.22
N HIS A 130 -15.36 -5.68 -3.38
CA HIS A 130 -14.72 -5.97 -4.65
C HIS A 130 -14.25 -4.67 -5.30
N ILE A 131 -13.03 -4.68 -5.82
CA ILE A 131 -12.37 -3.56 -6.47
C ILE A 131 -12.03 -3.97 -7.91
N PRO A 132 -12.74 -3.43 -8.91
CA PRO A 132 -12.38 -3.64 -10.31
C PRO A 132 -11.08 -2.91 -10.63
N ILE A 133 -10.13 -3.59 -11.25
CA ILE A 133 -8.83 -3.02 -11.60
C ILE A 133 -8.87 -2.44 -13.01
N THR A 134 -8.67 -1.13 -13.08
CA THR A 134 -8.61 -0.33 -14.31
C THR A 134 -7.17 -0.12 -14.77
N GLU A 135 -7.00 0.47 -15.96
CA GLU A 135 -5.65 0.84 -16.43
C GLU A 135 -5.05 1.99 -15.59
N ASP A 136 -5.88 2.89 -15.08
CA ASP A 136 -5.41 3.98 -14.18
C ASP A 136 -4.75 3.42 -12.92
N HIS A 137 -5.34 2.37 -12.33
CA HIS A 137 -4.73 1.67 -11.20
C HIS A 137 -3.39 1.03 -11.56
N ARG A 138 -3.28 0.42 -12.74
CA ARG A 138 -2.05 -0.21 -13.23
C ARG A 138 -0.95 0.82 -13.50
N GLU A 139 -1.32 1.94 -14.10
CA GLU A 139 -0.43 3.08 -14.31
C GLU A 139 0.09 3.61 -12.97
N ALA A 140 -0.81 3.85 -12.01
CA ALA A 140 -0.45 4.30 -10.67
C ALA A 140 0.54 3.35 -9.97
N VAL A 141 0.39 2.02 -10.15
CA VAL A 141 1.36 1.05 -9.63
C VAL A 141 2.73 1.25 -10.27
N ARG A 142 2.82 1.36 -11.61
CA ARG A 142 4.09 1.55 -12.34
C ARG A 142 4.79 2.84 -11.91
N GLU A 143 4.06 3.94 -11.93
CA GLU A 143 4.56 5.26 -11.51
C GLU A 143 5.05 5.24 -10.07
N THR A 144 4.30 4.58 -9.16
CA THR A 144 4.69 4.45 -7.77
C THR A 144 5.99 3.67 -7.62
N VAL A 145 6.13 2.53 -8.30
CA VAL A 145 7.35 1.72 -8.27
C VAL A 145 8.56 2.53 -8.76
N ASP A 146 8.41 3.24 -9.87
CA ASP A 146 9.48 4.07 -10.44
C ASP A 146 9.85 5.24 -9.52
N ALA A 147 8.85 5.90 -8.94
CA ALA A 147 9.06 6.98 -8.00
C ALA A 147 9.77 6.50 -6.72
N MET A 148 9.34 5.37 -6.15
CA MET A 148 9.98 4.78 -4.96
C MET A 148 11.43 4.38 -5.23
N ARG A 149 11.74 3.81 -6.39
CA ARG A 149 13.11 3.44 -6.80
C ARG A 149 14.02 4.65 -7.04
N SER A 150 13.45 5.79 -7.38
CA SER A 150 14.18 7.04 -7.59
C SER A 150 14.40 7.84 -6.29
N MET A 151 13.81 7.44 -5.17
CA MET A 151 13.97 8.14 -3.90
C MET A 151 15.39 8.03 -3.35
N SER A 152 15.80 9.08 -2.66
CA SER A 152 17.11 9.19 -2.01
C SER A 152 16.95 9.65 -0.57
N PRO A 153 17.81 9.18 0.36
CA PRO A 153 17.79 9.65 1.74
C PRO A 153 18.17 11.14 1.90
N GLU A 154 18.84 11.72 0.88
CA GLU A 154 19.24 13.14 0.89
C GLU A 154 18.10 14.08 0.48
N THR A 155 17.04 13.56 -0.13
CA THR A 155 15.95 14.38 -0.67
C THR A 155 14.64 14.08 0.04
N VAL A 156 14.28 14.93 0.99
CA VAL A 156 13.02 14.80 1.74
C VAL A 156 11.85 15.18 0.82
N PRO A 157 10.86 14.30 0.61
CA PRO A 157 9.66 14.64 -0.16
C PRO A 157 8.87 15.78 0.47
N PRO A 158 8.09 16.56 -0.31
CA PRO A 158 7.23 17.62 0.20
C PRO A 158 6.20 17.09 1.20
N LEU A 159 5.58 17.99 1.96
CA LEU A 159 4.42 17.67 2.78
C LEU A 159 3.24 17.33 1.88
N THR A 160 2.33 16.49 2.40
CA THR A 160 1.05 16.23 1.72
C THR A 160 0.17 17.48 1.70
N ASP A 161 -0.58 17.67 0.63
CA ASP A 161 -1.54 18.77 0.50
C ASP A 161 -2.79 18.56 1.38
N ASN A 162 -3.01 17.32 1.86
CA ASN A 162 -4.09 16.99 2.78
C ASN A 162 -3.59 16.87 4.23
N PRO A 163 -3.70 17.92 5.06
CA PRO A 163 -3.21 17.91 6.45
C PRO A 163 -3.95 16.90 7.35
N ASN A 164 -5.17 16.48 6.99
CA ASN A 164 -5.91 15.48 7.77
C ASN A 164 -5.19 14.13 7.81
N LYS A 165 -4.45 13.80 6.74
CA LYS A 165 -3.60 12.60 6.71
C LYS A 165 -2.51 12.61 7.81
N CYS A 166 -2.12 13.79 8.30
CA CYS A 166 -1.09 13.94 9.32
C CYS A 166 -1.59 13.64 10.73
N GLU A 167 -2.89 13.72 11.02
CA GLU A 167 -3.43 13.57 12.37
C GLU A 167 -3.16 12.19 12.97
N ALA A 168 -3.37 11.13 12.19
CA ALA A 168 -3.14 9.75 12.60
C ALA A 168 -1.87 9.13 11.99
N CYS A 169 -0.98 9.96 11.43
CA CYS A 169 0.22 9.50 10.74
C CYS A 169 1.26 8.96 11.72
N SER A 170 1.74 7.73 11.49
CA SER A 170 2.77 7.10 12.32
C SER A 170 4.15 7.80 12.27
N ALA A 171 4.42 8.60 11.21
CA ALA A 171 5.64 9.37 11.07
C ALA A 171 5.52 10.82 11.58
N ARG A 172 4.39 11.21 12.18
CA ARG A 172 4.10 12.60 12.56
C ARG A 172 5.16 13.20 13.49
N GLU A 173 5.63 12.44 14.47
CA GLU A 173 6.62 12.89 15.45
C GLU A 173 7.98 13.20 14.81
N TYR A 174 8.33 12.51 13.73
CA TYR A 174 9.57 12.73 13.01
C TYR A 174 9.41 13.78 11.91
N CYS A 175 8.26 13.77 11.24
CA CYS A 175 7.94 14.67 10.15
C CYS A 175 7.68 16.10 10.60
N MET A 176 7.11 16.28 11.81
CA MET A 176 6.74 17.57 12.40
C MET A 176 6.07 18.50 11.37
N PRO A 177 4.91 18.11 10.79
CA PRO A 177 4.37 18.77 9.59
C PRO A 177 4.02 20.24 9.81
N GLN A 178 3.57 20.62 11.00
CA GLN A 178 3.20 22.00 11.35
C GLN A 178 4.41 22.90 11.45
N GLU A 179 5.46 22.43 12.13
CA GLU A 179 6.74 23.11 12.27
C GLU A 179 7.44 23.24 10.92
N THR A 180 7.45 22.16 10.14
CA THR A 180 8.02 22.13 8.79
C THR A 180 7.32 23.14 7.86
N ALA A 181 5.98 23.17 7.87
CA ALA A 181 5.22 24.12 7.05
C ALA A 181 5.49 25.59 7.44
N THR A 182 5.79 25.84 8.72
CA THR A 182 6.09 27.18 9.22
C THR A 182 7.51 27.62 8.87
N LEU A 183 8.48 26.72 9.00
CA LEU A 183 9.90 27.03 8.83
C LEU A 183 10.35 26.96 7.35
N GLU A 184 9.73 26.09 6.57
CA GLU A 184 10.09 25.83 5.17
C GLU A 184 8.85 25.92 4.25
N PRO A 185 8.20 27.08 4.14
CA PRO A 185 6.94 27.20 3.39
C PRO A 185 7.10 26.87 1.88
N GLU A 186 8.30 27.02 1.31
CA GLU A 186 8.59 26.69 -0.08
C GLU A 186 8.70 25.16 -0.29
N LYS A 187 9.23 24.43 0.68
CA LYS A 187 9.32 22.96 0.66
C LYS A 187 8.03 22.27 1.06
N ALA A 188 7.14 23.00 1.75
CA ALA A 188 5.82 22.51 2.13
C ALA A 188 4.85 22.42 0.95
N ARG A 189 5.09 23.17 -0.13
CA ARG A 189 4.26 23.14 -1.33
C ARG A 189 4.75 22.06 -2.27
N GLY A 190 4.05 20.93 -2.28
CA GLY A 190 4.28 19.89 -3.26
C GLY A 190 4.00 20.39 -4.68
N THR A 191 4.86 20.03 -5.61
CA THR A 191 4.59 20.21 -7.03
C THR A 191 3.68 19.06 -7.49
N GLY A 192 2.36 19.30 -7.47
CA GLY A 192 1.45 18.60 -8.37
C GLY A 192 1.14 17.12 -8.12
N TRP A 193 1.08 16.66 -6.87
CA TRP A 193 0.39 15.41 -6.58
C TRP A 193 -1.12 15.70 -6.43
N GLU A 194 -1.89 15.30 -7.42
CA GLU A 194 -3.34 15.29 -7.27
C GLU A 194 -3.70 14.22 -6.24
N ASP A 195 -4.16 14.67 -5.05
CA ASP A 195 -4.76 13.78 -4.07
C ASP A 195 -6.07 13.23 -4.68
N HIS A 196 -6.04 12.02 -5.16
CA HIS A 196 -7.26 11.26 -5.45
C HIS A 196 -7.91 10.90 -4.12
N ALA A 197 -8.85 11.75 -3.68
CA ALA A 197 -9.64 11.60 -2.46
C ALA A 197 -10.77 10.57 -2.66
#